data_6f5328ddd852d0e499a81038f57f0125
#
_entry.id   6f5328ddd852d0e499a81038f57f0125
#
_cell.length_a   1.000
_cell.length_b   1.000
_cell.length_c   1.000
_cell.angle_alpha   90.00
_cell.angle_beta   90.00
_cell.angle_gamma   90.00
#
_symmetry.space_group_name_H-M   'P 1'
#
loop_
_entity.id
_entity.type
_entity.pdbx_description
1 polymer ?
#
loop_
_entity_poly.entity_id
_entity_poly.type
_entity_poly.pdbx_seq_one_letter_code
_entity_poly.pdbx_strand_id
1 'polypeptide(L)'
;LKVGNPLAKIISGGQRKRLNIAIELIREPQILLLDEPTSGLSSSDSENIMQILKDTASAGRMVIINIHQPSSDVFKMFDKLLFIDQGGYAVYYGPAMEIPSYLKKSLKLSDAHENVCHTCGNINPDDIFHLVQTRQISYSERKNPKRIYSPVRWHRRYMRNSDADEETDIDDTPKLKPYPVSTPTNLMQYRIFSIRNVFTKIADYPYLLLSLLLPPLLGLLLSAFSHYIAPFSESYMFYQNDNIPAYLFMSVIVAMFVGIMSGSGEIIKDRKTLKRESFLNLSYSAYIFAKLSYLMILSAVQMLSYVLVSKWILEIPSGSMQAFIILWSTSVSSSIIGLVMSQIFKSMAAVYASVPFVLIPQILFSGAVIDFNKINPVLSSPEYVPLISETMMSRWVYEAIAVTLYTESDYAKTFFFADQAISNSSYAKNFLLPEVEKAFFKKTWSTDRSITEDSADYKLIVNGIQEIEKAISGNFTPLQTDGLIKGETFNRFVSEARDALNEINSSNLMHKDFLIEEMGSEDYAGLQKSTNKKLFQVLSDEQNMEKVRIRNDKFIRKMAPIYNLPEHRFGRSHLFAPVKRLGDTLIPTYLFNTLIIWIMSVIMLAFIIRKKPKI
;
A
#
# COMPACT_ATOMS: atom_id res chain seq x y z
N LEU A 1 7.36 -15.71 -31.91
CA LEU A 1 7.44 -16.64 -30.77
C LEU A 1 7.06 -15.90 -29.49
N LYS A 2 6.06 -16.40 -28.74
CA LYS A 2 5.76 -15.87 -27.40
C LYS A 2 6.87 -16.32 -26.45
N VAL A 3 7.47 -15.38 -25.71
CA VAL A 3 8.60 -15.64 -24.79
C VAL A 3 8.17 -16.43 -23.55
N GLY A 4 6.87 -16.40 -23.21
CA GLY A 4 6.31 -17.00 -22.01
C GLY A 4 6.56 -16.19 -20.75
N ASN A 5 6.14 -16.74 -19.60
CA ASN A 5 6.40 -16.15 -18.30
C ASN A 5 7.41 -17.02 -17.50
N PRO A 6 7.98 -16.56 -16.39
CA PRO A 6 8.96 -17.33 -15.60
C PRO A 6 8.45 -18.69 -15.12
N LEU A 7 7.14 -18.89 -15.01
CA LEU A 7 6.50 -20.12 -14.56
C LEU A 7 6.15 -21.06 -15.71
N ALA A 8 5.93 -20.52 -16.93
CA ALA A 8 5.63 -21.27 -18.14
C ALA A 8 6.77 -21.08 -19.15
N LYS A 9 7.75 -22.00 -19.16
CA LYS A 9 8.88 -21.99 -20.10
C LYS A 9 8.40 -22.40 -21.49
N ILE A 10 8.15 -21.42 -22.36
CA ILE A 10 7.74 -21.65 -23.76
C ILE A 10 8.95 -21.77 -24.68
N ILE A 11 10.08 -21.13 -24.33
CA ILE A 11 11.32 -21.13 -25.12
C ILE A 11 12.40 -21.98 -24.48
N SER A 12 13.26 -22.62 -25.30
CA SER A 12 14.40 -23.39 -24.86
C SER A 12 15.47 -22.53 -24.14
N GLY A 13 16.36 -23.17 -23.39
CA GLY A 13 17.48 -22.46 -22.72
C GLY A 13 18.34 -21.68 -23.71
N GLY A 14 18.63 -22.26 -24.87
CA GLY A 14 19.38 -21.62 -25.94
C GLY A 14 18.67 -20.42 -26.56
N GLN A 15 17.38 -20.55 -26.84
CA GLN A 15 16.57 -19.42 -27.34
C GLN A 15 16.54 -18.26 -26.33
N ARG A 16 16.48 -18.55 -25.04
CA ARG A 16 16.51 -17.54 -23.98
C ARG A 16 17.86 -16.82 -23.91
N LYS A 17 19.00 -17.56 -24.06
CA LYS A 17 20.34 -16.94 -24.11
C LYS A 17 20.50 -16.05 -25.33
N ARG A 18 20.11 -16.52 -26.52
CA ARG A 18 20.11 -15.71 -27.74
C ARG A 18 19.28 -14.44 -27.59
N LEU A 19 18.09 -14.55 -27.00
CA LEU A 19 17.26 -13.37 -26.73
C LEU A 19 17.92 -12.38 -25.77
N ASN A 20 18.58 -12.85 -24.71
CA ASN A 20 19.29 -11.98 -23.79
C ASN A 20 20.46 -11.24 -24.47
N ILE A 21 21.25 -11.93 -25.28
CA ILE A 21 22.34 -11.32 -26.07
C ILE A 21 21.75 -10.29 -27.06
N ALA A 22 20.69 -10.66 -27.78
CA ALA A 22 20.03 -9.76 -28.74
C ALA A 22 19.53 -8.47 -28.07
N ILE A 23 18.98 -8.53 -26.86
CA ILE A 23 18.52 -7.35 -26.09
C ILE A 23 19.68 -6.39 -25.79
N GLU A 24 20.86 -6.93 -25.42
CA GLU A 24 22.04 -6.10 -25.15
C GLU A 24 22.64 -5.52 -26.44
N LEU A 25 22.65 -6.29 -27.54
CA LEU A 25 23.14 -5.83 -28.85
C LEU A 25 22.28 -4.71 -29.47
N ILE A 26 20.97 -4.63 -29.18
CA ILE A 26 20.10 -3.54 -29.66
C ILE A 26 20.63 -2.15 -29.25
N ARG A 27 21.36 -2.07 -28.13
CA ARG A 27 21.93 -0.81 -27.63
C ARG A 27 23.22 -0.42 -28.31
N GLU A 28 23.75 -1.28 -29.18
CA GLU A 28 25.03 -1.10 -29.86
C GLU A 28 26.18 -0.72 -28.92
N PRO A 29 26.42 -1.47 -27.84
CA PRO A 29 27.45 -1.13 -26.86
C PRO A 29 28.84 -1.17 -27.50
N GLN A 30 29.72 -0.25 -27.11
CA GLN A 30 31.12 -0.28 -27.53
C GLN A 30 31.91 -1.40 -26.84
N ILE A 31 31.53 -1.75 -25.61
CA ILE A 31 32.12 -2.84 -24.82
C ILE A 31 30.98 -3.78 -24.40
N LEU A 32 31.13 -5.06 -24.74
CA LEU A 32 30.19 -6.12 -24.38
C LEU A 32 30.88 -7.14 -23.49
N LEU A 33 30.34 -7.37 -22.28
CA LEU A 33 30.84 -8.34 -21.32
C LEU A 33 29.88 -9.51 -21.24
N LEU A 34 30.36 -10.74 -21.45
CA LEU A 34 29.56 -11.96 -21.41
C LEU A 34 30.16 -12.98 -20.46
N ASP A 35 29.32 -13.54 -19.61
CA ASP A 35 29.65 -14.59 -18.68
C ASP A 35 29.01 -15.90 -19.12
N GLU A 36 29.84 -16.89 -19.50
CA GLU A 36 29.42 -18.21 -19.97
C GLU A 36 28.29 -18.22 -21.02
N PRO A 37 28.40 -17.49 -22.15
CA PRO A 37 27.30 -17.37 -23.11
C PRO A 37 26.94 -18.71 -23.77
N THR A 38 27.83 -19.68 -23.80
CA THR A 38 27.65 -21.00 -24.43
C THR A 38 27.23 -22.10 -23.47
N SER A 39 27.24 -21.88 -22.16
CA SER A 39 26.92 -22.90 -21.16
C SER A 39 25.47 -23.42 -21.33
N GLY A 40 25.33 -24.76 -21.40
CA GLY A 40 24.03 -25.44 -21.57
C GLY A 40 23.43 -25.34 -22.96
N LEU A 41 24.23 -25.02 -23.98
CA LEU A 41 23.85 -25.02 -25.39
C LEU A 41 24.39 -26.26 -26.11
N SER A 42 23.79 -26.59 -27.25
CA SER A 42 24.39 -27.54 -28.20
C SER A 42 25.65 -26.93 -28.83
N SER A 43 26.54 -27.78 -29.36
CA SER A 43 27.77 -27.30 -30.05
C SER A 43 27.43 -26.35 -31.19
N SER A 44 26.47 -26.68 -32.04
CA SER A 44 26.01 -25.82 -33.13
C SER A 44 25.42 -24.49 -32.67
N ASP A 45 24.59 -24.46 -31.58
CA ASP A 45 24.10 -23.22 -31.01
C ASP A 45 25.21 -22.35 -30.43
N SER A 46 26.21 -22.97 -29.82
CA SER A 46 27.39 -22.30 -29.26
C SER A 46 28.20 -21.62 -30.34
N GLU A 47 28.49 -22.31 -31.44
CA GLU A 47 29.21 -21.78 -32.61
C GLU A 47 28.45 -20.60 -33.24
N ASN A 48 27.13 -20.73 -33.44
CA ASN A 48 26.30 -19.66 -33.97
C ASN A 48 26.33 -18.37 -33.11
N ILE A 49 26.28 -18.53 -31.77
CA ILE A 49 26.38 -17.38 -30.86
C ILE A 49 27.78 -16.75 -30.93
N MET A 50 28.85 -17.58 -30.95
CA MET A 50 30.21 -17.11 -31.02
C MET A 50 30.50 -16.40 -32.35
N GLN A 51 29.92 -16.87 -33.46
CA GLN A 51 30.03 -16.19 -34.75
C GLN A 51 29.40 -14.80 -34.70
N ILE A 52 28.17 -14.62 -34.13
CA ILE A 52 27.52 -13.32 -33.95
C ILE A 52 28.40 -12.38 -33.12
N LEU A 53 29.02 -12.90 -32.05
CA LEU A 53 29.93 -12.14 -31.18
C LEU A 53 31.21 -11.73 -31.91
N LYS A 54 31.77 -12.64 -32.73
CA LYS A 54 32.95 -12.36 -33.59
C LYS A 54 32.64 -11.28 -34.62
N ASP A 55 31.48 -11.37 -35.28
CA ASP A 55 31.04 -10.35 -36.24
C ASP A 55 30.85 -8.97 -35.55
N THR A 56 30.36 -9.00 -34.31
CA THR A 56 30.22 -7.79 -33.48
C THR A 56 31.59 -7.18 -33.15
N ALA A 57 32.60 -8.01 -32.82
CA ALA A 57 33.96 -7.56 -32.56
C ALA A 57 34.61 -7.02 -33.85
N SER A 58 34.42 -7.69 -34.99
CA SER A 58 34.91 -7.28 -36.30
C SER A 58 34.33 -5.91 -36.77
N ALA A 59 33.12 -5.58 -36.27
CA ALA A 59 32.52 -4.26 -36.49
C ALA A 59 33.10 -3.15 -35.60
N GLY A 60 34.27 -3.36 -34.96
CA GLY A 60 34.98 -2.38 -34.15
C GLY A 60 34.53 -2.24 -32.70
N ARG A 61 33.82 -3.25 -32.16
CA ARG A 61 33.39 -3.29 -30.77
C ARG A 61 34.28 -4.21 -29.93
N MET A 62 34.47 -3.88 -28.66
CA MET A 62 35.22 -4.75 -27.75
C MET A 62 34.27 -5.78 -27.12
N VAL A 63 34.54 -7.06 -27.35
CA VAL A 63 33.79 -8.20 -26.80
C VAL A 63 34.66 -8.99 -25.86
N ILE A 64 34.32 -9.02 -24.57
CA ILE A 64 35.04 -9.75 -23.53
C ILE A 64 34.14 -10.90 -23.06
N ILE A 65 34.63 -12.13 -23.19
CA ILE A 65 33.88 -13.35 -22.91
C ILE A 65 34.60 -14.18 -21.85
N ASN A 66 33.89 -14.48 -20.75
CA ASN A 66 34.30 -15.55 -19.85
C ASN A 66 33.66 -16.86 -20.34
N ILE A 67 34.47 -17.88 -20.60
CA ILE A 67 34.00 -19.16 -21.12
C ILE A 67 34.68 -20.32 -20.40
N HIS A 68 33.93 -21.39 -20.14
CA HIS A 68 34.39 -22.61 -19.57
C HIS A 68 34.42 -23.73 -20.64
N GLN A 69 35.56 -24.39 -20.88
CA GLN A 69 35.74 -25.50 -21.82
C GLN A 69 35.14 -25.25 -23.23
N PRO A 70 35.66 -24.28 -24.00
CA PRO A 70 35.20 -24.05 -25.38
C PRO A 70 35.60 -25.25 -26.27
N SER A 71 34.79 -25.50 -27.32
CA SER A 71 35.22 -26.41 -28.40
C SER A 71 36.44 -25.83 -29.16
N SER A 72 37.14 -26.66 -29.87
CA SER A 72 38.29 -26.23 -30.70
C SER A 72 37.88 -25.12 -31.68
N ASP A 73 36.74 -25.25 -32.31
CA ASP A 73 36.26 -24.26 -33.30
C ASP A 73 35.88 -22.93 -32.66
N VAL A 74 35.25 -22.96 -31.48
CA VAL A 74 34.98 -21.74 -30.69
C VAL A 74 36.30 -21.11 -30.21
N PHE A 75 37.31 -21.92 -29.81
CA PHE A 75 38.59 -21.40 -29.34
C PHE A 75 39.36 -20.64 -30.43
N LYS A 76 39.26 -21.09 -31.67
CA LYS A 76 39.89 -20.43 -32.84
C LYS A 76 39.28 -19.05 -33.16
N MET A 77 38.07 -18.76 -32.66
CA MET A 77 37.39 -17.47 -32.91
C MET A 77 37.97 -16.32 -32.06
N PHE A 78 38.72 -16.63 -30.98
CA PHE A 78 39.25 -15.58 -30.10
C PHE A 78 40.50 -14.93 -30.70
N ASP A 79 40.56 -13.59 -30.69
CA ASP A 79 41.74 -12.82 -31.08
C ASP A 79 42.80 -12.86 -29.99
N LYS A 80 42.40 -12.61 -28.75
CA LYS A 80 43.25 -12.61 -27.57
C LYS A 80 42.66 -13.47 -26.46
N LEU A 81 43.52 -14.09 -25.66
CA LEU A 81 43.16 -14.90 -24.50
C LEU A 81 43.88 -14.38 -23.26
N LEU A 82 43.11 -14.12 -22.19
CA LEU A 82 43.63 -13.94 -20.84
C LEU A 82 43.40 -15.24 -20.07
N PHE A 83 44.48 -15.97 -19.72
CA PHE A 83 44.39 -17.17 -18.91
C PHE A 83 44.74 -16.87 -17.46
N ILE A 84 43.80 -17.20 -16.55
CA ILE A 84 43.93 -16.96 -15.10
C ILE A 84 43.91 -18.28 -14.36
N ASP A 85 44.92 -18.52 -13.50
CA ASP A 85 45.01 -19.72 -12.64
C ASP A 85 44.40 -19.43 -11.25
N GLN A 86 44.36 -20.46 -10.41
CA GLN A 86 43.84 -20.40 -9.04
C GLN A 86 44.43 -19.23 -8.25
N GLY A 87 43.56 -18.49 -7.54
CA GLY A 87 43.93 -17.29 -6.79
C GLY A 87 43.95 -16.01 -7.59
N GLY A 88 43.49 -16.03 -8.86
CA GLY A 88 43.40 -14.82 -9.71
C GLY A 88 44.74 -14.46 -10.37
N TYR A 89 45.69 -15.36 -10.46
CA TYR A 89 47.00 -15.11 -11.03
C TYR A 89 46.97 -15.25 -12.56
N ALA A 90 47.24 -14.15 -13.27
CA ALA A 90 47.38 -14.16 -14.73
C ALA A 90 48.63 -14.99 -15.12
N VAL A 91 48.46 -15.89 -16.08
CA VAL A 91 49.49 -16.79 -16.58
C VAL A 91 49.89 -16.45 -18.00
N TYR A 92 48.93 -15.96 -18.77
CA TYR A 92 49.13 -15.61 -20.18
C TYR A 92 48.14 -14.53 -20.61
N TYR A 93 48.63 -13.63 -21.45
CA TYR A 93 47.78 -12.70 -22.22
C TYR A 93 48.40 -12.52 -23.59
N GLY A 94 47.67 -12.79 -24.63
CA GLY A 94 48.13 -12.70 -26.02
C GLY A 94 47.24 -13.46 -26.99
N PRO A 95 47.68 -13.71 -28.24
CA PRO A 95 46.90 -14.41 -29.24
C PRO A 95 46.49 -15.81 -28.74
N ALA A 96 45.18 -16.15 -28.86
CA ALA A 96 44.67 -17.39 -28.30
C ALA A 96 45.39 -18.65 -28.84
N MET A 97 45.82 -18.63 -30.11
CA MET A 97 46.49 -19.76 -30.77
C MET A 97 47.93 -19.99 -30.31
N GLU A 98 48.52 -19.05 -29.59
CA GLU A 98 49.93 -19.13 -29.17
C GLU A 98 50.12 -19.65 -27.74
N ILE A 99 49.04 -19.76 -26.95
CA ILE A 99 49.15 -20.22 -25.55
C ILE A 99 49.74 -21.63 -25.41
N PRO A 100 49.44 -22.65 -26.27
CA PRO A 100 50.05 -23.97 -26.12
C PRO A 100 51.59 -23.93 -26.27
N SER A 101 52.07 -23.19 -27.26
CA SER A 101 53.52 -23.01 -27.46
C SER A 101 54.19 -22.28 -26.29
N TYR A 102 53.56 -21.22 -25.79
CA TYR A 102 54.04 -20.49 -24.61
C TYR A 102 54.18 -21.40 -23.38
N LEU A 103 53.17 -22.23 -23.10
CA LEU A 103 53.18 -23.15 -21.96
C LEU A 103 54.19 -24.27 -22.14
N LYS A 104 54.27 -24.91 -23.32
CA LYS A 104 55.23 -25.96 -23.66
C LYS A 104 56.68 -25.47 -23.57
N LYS A 105 56.97 -24.27 -24.14
CA LYS A 105 58.28 -23.62 -23.99
C LYS A 105 58.63 -23.35 -22.53
N SER A 106 57.66 -22.94 -21.75
CA SER A 106 57.84 -22.68 -20.33
C SER A 106 58.16 -23.94 -19.55
N LEU A 107 57.58 -25.07 -19.91
CA LEU A 107 57.81 -26.39 -19.32
C LEU A 107 59.05 -27.12 -19.91
N LYS A 108 59.67 -26.52 -20.93
CA LYS A 108 60.85 -27.13 -21.66
C LYS A 108 60.52 -28.48 -22.29
N LEU A 109 59.34 -28.62 -22.88
CA LEU A 109 58.91 -29.79 -23.60
C LEU A 109 59.55 -29.85 -25.00
N SER A 110 59.76 -31.04 -25.56
CA SER A 110 60.43 -31.27 -26.87
C SER A 110 59.57 -30.77 -28.05
N ASP A 111 58.23 -30.74 -27.90
CA ASP A 111 57.24 -30.33 -28.89
C ASP A 111 56.81 -28.88 -28.73
N ALA A 112 57.69 -28.03 -28.19
CA ALA A 112 57.36 -26.63 -27.82
C ALA A 112 56.98 -25.73 -28.99
N HIS A 113 57.20 -26.10 -30.23
CA HIS A 113 56.86 -25.33 -31.43
C HIS A 113 55.50 -25.73 -32.04
N GLU A 114 54.85 -26.77 -31.54
CA GLU A 114 53.60 -27.28 -32.11
C GLU A 114 52.39 -26.68 -31.36
N ASN A 115 51.63 -25.84 -32.09
CA ASN A 115 50.42 -25.17 -31.53
C ASN A 115 49.13 -25.94 -31.83
N VAL A 116 49.13 -26.72 -32.89
CA VAL A 116 47.96 -27.43 -33.42
C VAL A 116 48.27 -28.90 -33.72
N CYS A 117 47.26 -29.73 -33.73
CA CYS A 117 47.40 -31.12 -34.14
C CYS A 117 47.80 -31.21 -35.63
N HIS A 118 48.90 -31.93 -35.97
CA HIS A 118 49.39 -32.07 -37.35
C HIS A 118 48.37 -32.76 -38.28
N THR A 119 47.49 -33.61 -37.73
CA THR A 119 46.56 -34.40 -38.51
C THR A 119 45.26 -33.66 -38.80
N CYS A 120 44.71 -32.88 -37.85
CA CYS A 120 43.42 -32.25 -37.99
C CYS A 120 43.43 -30.72 -37.86
N GLY A 121 44.59 -30.11 -37.53
CA GLY A 121 44.70 -28.66 -37.36
C GLY A 121 43.95 -28.11 -36.15
N ASN A 122 43.45 -28.93 -35.26
CA ASN A 122 42.68 -28.54 -34.11
C ASN A 122 43.54 -28.33 -32.86
N ILE A 123 43.08 -27.45 -31.97
CA ILE A 123 43.63 -27.29 -30.64
C ILE A 123 42.62 -27.94 -29.67
N ASN A 124 43.12 -28.71 -28.73
CA ASN A 124 42.31 -29.14 -27.61
C ASN A 124 42.51 -28.16 -26.43
N PRO A 125 41.50 -27.35 -26.10
CA PRO A 125 41.60 -26.38 -24.99
C PRO A 125 41.87 -27.05 -23.64
N ASP A 126 41.47 -28.31 -23.44
CA ASP A 126 41.72 -29.05 -22.21
C ASP A 126 43.22 -29.30 -21.99
N ASP A 127 44.02 -29.42 -23.07
CA ASP A 127 45.47 -29.59 -22.97
C ASP A 127 46.14 -28.37 -22.33
N ILE A 128 45.58 -27.16 -22.50
CA ILE A 128 46.05 -25.94 -21.85
C ILE A 128 45.92 -26.06 -20.33
N PHE A 129 44.80 -26.55 -19.84
CA PHE A 129 44.60 -26.79 -18.42
C PHE A 129 45.51 -27.88 -17.89
N HIS A 130 45.72 -28.97 -18.66
CA HIS A 130 46.64 -30.03 -18.31
C HIS A 130 48.07 -29.52 -18.22
N LEU A 131 48.54 -28.73 -19.18
CA LEU A 131 49.88 -28.14 -19.17
C LEU A 131 50.12 -27.26 -17.93
N VAL A 132 49.16 -26.36 -17.61
CA VAL A 132 49.28 -25.49 -16.42
C VAL A 132 49.26 -26.30 -15.12
N GLN A 133 48.51 -27.41 -15.08
CA GLN A 133 48.36 -28.26 -13.90
C GLN A 133 49.35 -29.42 -13.86
N THR A 134 50.30 -29.53 -14.79
CA THR A 134 51.27 -30.60 -14.85
C THR A 134 51.98 -30.79 -13.51
N ARG A 135 52.00 -32.04 -13.04
CA ARG A 135 52.56 -32.42 -11.74
C ARG A 135 53.83 -33.17 -11.90
N GLN A 136 54.80 -32.92 -11.04
CA GLN A 136 56.03 -33.67 -10.98
C GLN A 136 55.81 -34.96 -10.17
N ILE A 137 55.97 -36.11 -10.81
CA ILE A 137 55.90 -37.41 -10.15
C ILE A 137 57.34 -37.75 -9.65
N SER A 138 57.60 -37.48 -8.37
CA SER A 138 58.81 -37.92 -7.69
C SER A 138 58.53 -39.25 -7.01
N TYR A 139 59.50 -40.14 -7.01
CA TYR A 139 59.44 -41.51 -6.41
C TYR A 139 59.07 -41.43 -4.91
N SER A 140 59.43 -40.34 -4.21
CA SER A 140 59.19 -40.10 -2.79
C SER A 140 57.84 -39.49 -2.46
N GLU A 141 57.09 -38.89 -3.43
CA GLU A 141 55.85 -38.13 -3.20
C GLU A 141 54.61 -38.73 -3.92
N ARG A 142 54.54 -40.09 -4.05
CA ARG A 142 53.45 -40.79 -4.74
C ARG A 142 52.03 -40.46 -4.20
N LYS A 143 51.91 -39.97 -2.97
CA LYS A 143 50.61 -39.69 -2.35
C LYS A 143 50.08 -38.28 -2.61
N ASN A 144 50.90 -37.27 -2.95
CA ASN A 144 50.48 -35.89 -3.25
C ASN A 144 51.46 -35.22 -4.24
N PRO A 145 51.33 -35.47 -5.56
CA PRO A 145 52.25 -34.91 -6.54
C PRO A 145 52.01 -33.38 -6.63
N LYS A 146 53.07 -32.60 -6.36
CA LYS A 146 53.03 -31.12 -6.45
C LYS A 146 53.07 -30.67 -7.90
N ARG A 147 52.38 -29.57 -8.23
CA ARG A 147 52.47 -28.92 -9.55
C ARG A 147 53.92 -28.50 -9.82
N ILE A 148 54.40 -28.64 -11.08
CA ILE A 148 55.73 -28.19 -11.50
C ILE A 148 55.88 -26.69 -11.21
N TYR A 149 54.87 -25.89 -11.58
CA TYR A 149 54.79 -24.47 -11.25
C TYR A 149 53.53 -24.16 -10.44
N SER A 150 53.72 -23.45 -9.31
CA SER A 150 52.62 -22.90 -8.55
C SER A 150 51.99 -21.71 -9.32
N PRO A 151 50.72 -21.34 -9.05
CA PRO A 151 50.08 -20.19 -9.69
C PRO A 151 50.91 -18.90 -9.60
N VAL A 152 51.52 -18.65 -8.44
CA VAL A 152 52.40 -17.49 -8.21
C VAL A 152 53.65 -17.56 -9.10
N ARG A 153 54.22 -18.78 -9.34
CA ARG A 153 55.39 -18.95 -10.16
C ARG A 153 55.08 -18.77 -11.64
N TRP A 154 53.92 -19.22 -12.11
CA TRP A 154 53.40 -18.92 -13.44
C TRP A 154 53.22 -17.41 -13.64
N HIS A 155 52.63 -16.74 -12.69
CA HIS A 155 52.42 -15.28 -12.75
C HIS A 155 53.75 -14.50 -12.83
N ARG A 156 54.72 -14.82 -11.97
CA ARG A 156 56.06 -14.19 -12.03
C ARG A 156 56.74 -14.39 -13.37
N ARG A 157 56.54 -15.54 -14.00
CA ARG A 157 57.11 -15.83 -15.32
C ARG A 157 56.42 -15.05 -16.40
N TYR A 158 55.10 -14.91 -16.33
CA TYR A 158 54.32 -14.07 -17.21
C TYR A 158 54.79 -12.63 -17.12
N MET A 159 54.88 -12.06 -15.93
CA MET A 159 55.32 -10.67 -15.72
C MET A 159 56.73 -10.41 -16.28
N ARG A 160 57.67 -11.33 -16.12
CA ARG A 160 59.01 -11.16 -16.72
C ARG A 160 59.02 -11.15 -18.24
N ASN A 161 58.09 -11.85 -18.85
CA ASN A 161 58.03 -11.91 -20.31
C ASN A 161 57.23 -10.71 -20.87
N SER A 162 56.25 -10.20 -20.09
CA SER A 162 55.47 -9.01 -20.50
C SER A 162 56.24 -7.70 -20.35
N ASP A 163 57.13 -7.59 -19.38
CA ASP A 163 58.00 -6.40 -19.22
C ASP A 163 59.03 -6.25 -20.35
N ALA A 164 59.23 -7.28 -21.17
CA ALA A 164 60.16 -7.25 -22.31
C ALA A 164 59.52 -6.74 -23.63
N ASP A 165 58.18 -6.74 -23.69
CA ASP A 165 57.43 -6.42 -24.93
C ASP A 165 56.64 -5.11 -24.89
N GLU A 166 56.62 -4.36 -23.79
CA GLU A 166 55.80 -3.14 -23.66
C GLU A 166 56.60 -1.88 -23.29
N GLU A 167 57.36 -1.34 -24.24
CA GLU A 167 57.44 0.14 -24.40
C GLU A 167 56.53 0.57 -25.55
N THR A 168 55.23 0.36 -25.44
CA THR A 168 54.27 1.06 -26.30
C THR A 168 53.87 2.34 -25.59
N ASP A 169 54.25 3.47 -26.19
CA ASP A 169 53.83 4.82 -25.80
C ASP A 169 52.31 4.89 -25.53
N ILE A 170 51.96 4.94 -24.24
CA ILE A 170 50.57 5.06 -23.77
C ILE A 170 50.00 6.49 -24.04
N ASP A 171 50.86 7.40 -24.51
CA ASP A 171 50.48 8.82 -24.63
C ASP A 171 49.61 9.18 -25.84
N ASP A 172 49.38 8.24 -26.76
CA ASP A 172 48.56 8.54 -27.98
C ASP A 172 47.23 7.75 -28.03
N THR A 173 46.74 7.27 -26.91
CA THR A 173 45.39 6.68 -26.89
C THR A 173 44.35 7.80 -27.05
N PRO A 174 43.54 7.79 -28.11
CA PRO A 174 42.49 8.79 -28.26
C PRO A 174 41.55 8.70 -27.04
N LYS A 175 41.47 9.78 -26.26
CA LYS A 175 40.53 9.90 -25.14
C LYS A 175 39.15 9.53 -25.66
N LEU A 176 38.64 8.40 -25.23
CA LEU A 176 37.27 7.94 -25.55
C LEU A 176 36.31 9.09 -25.24
N LYS A 177 35.72 9.70 -26.27
CA LYS A 177 34.69 10.73 -26.09
C LYS A 177 33.55 10.05 -25.30
N PRO A 178 33.12 10.62 -24.16
CA PRO A 178 32.01 10.08 -23.47
C PRO A 178 30.80 10.05 -24.41
N TYR A 179 30.32 8.88 -24.73
CA TYR A 179 29.12 8.72 -25.54
C TYR A 179 27.96 9.24 -24.71
N PRO A 180 27.25 10.32 -25.12
CA PRO A 180 26.15 10.84 -24.34
C PRO A 180 25.00 9.85 -24.41
N VAL A 181 24.91 8.98 -23.38
CA VAL A 181 23.74 8.13 -23.21
C VAL A 181 22.59 9.04 -22.79
N SER A 182 21.77 9.49 -23.75
CA SER A 182 20.56 10.23 -23.43
C SER A 182 19.57 9.30 -22.73
N THR A 183 19.48 9.42 -21.41
CA THR A 183 18.45 8.71 -20.66
C THR A 183 17.09 9.36 -20.94
N PRO A 184 16.03 8.58 -21.20
CA PRO A 184 14.69 9.13 -21.40
C PRO A 184 14.24 9.92 -20.16
N THR A 185 13.49 11.01 -20.38
CA THR A 185 12.91 11.80 -19.29
C THR A 185 12.03 10.96 -18.39
N ASN A 186 11.85 11.36 -17.13
CA ASN A 186 11.00 10.63 -16.19
C ASN A 186 9.57 10.40 -16.71
N LEU A 187 9.02 11.36 -17.44
CA LEU A 187 7.69 11.25 -18.05
C LEU A 187 7.65 10.18 -19.16
N MET A 188 8.68 10.14 -19.99
CA MET A 188 8.80 9.12 -21.05
C MET A 188 8.98 7.72 -20.44
N GLN A 189 9.79 7.60 -19.39
CA GLN A 189 9.94 6.35 -18.64
C GLN A 189 8.62 5.90 -18.02
N TYR A 190 7.87 6.82 -17.39
CA TYR A 190 6.53 6.53 -16.84
C TYR A 190 5.59 6.00 -17.94
N ARG A 191 5.56 6.63 -19.12
CA ARG A 191 4.73 6.17 -20.25
C ARG A 191 5.10 4.76 -20.70
N ILE A 192 6.41 4.48 -20.86
CA ILE A 192 6.92 3.17 -21.26
C ILE A 192 6.54 2.10 -20.21
N PHE A 193 6.76 2.39 -18.92
CA PHE A 193 6.38 1.47 -17.84
C PHE A 193 4.87 1.23 -17.78
N SER A 194 4.06 2.26 -17.98
CA SER A 194 2.59 2.14 -17.99
C SER A 194 2.11 1.24 -19.13
N ILE A 195 2.60 1.47 -20.34
CA ILE A 195 2.28 0.66 -21.51
C ILE A 195 2.72 -0.80 -21.29
N ARG A 196 3.97 -1.02 -20.85
CA ARG A 196 4.49 -2.35 -20.55
C ARG A 196 3.65 -3.07 -19.50
N ASN A 197 3.24 -2.37 -18.44
CA ASN A 197 2.43 -2.93 -17.36
C ASN A 197 1.05 -3.37 -17.87
N VAL A 198 0.38 -2.52 -18.64
CA VAL A 198 -0.94 -2.84 -19.23
C VAL A 198 -0.86 -4.09 -20.13
N PHE A 199 0.09 -4.12 -21.06
CA PHE A 199 0.24 -5.29 -21.95
C PHE A 199 0.60 -6.57 -21.18
N THR A 200 1.44 -6.47 -20.15
CA THR A 200 1.78 -7.63 -19.30
C THR A 200 0.53 -8.19 -18.61
N LYS A 201 -0.36 -7.30 -18.13
CA LYS A 201 -1.59 -7.69 -17.43
C LYS A 201 -2.65 -8.25 -18.38
N ILE A 202 -2.81 -7.67 -19.55
CA ILE A 202 -3.72 -8.20 -20.59
C ILE A 202 -3.25 -9.59 -21.06
N ALA A 203 -1.94 -9.80 -21.15
CA ALA A 203 -1.37 -11.10 -21.53
C ALA A 203 -1.56 -12.18 -20.43
N ASP A 204 -1.71 -11.81 -19.17
CA ASP A 204 -2.01 -12.70 -18.04
C ASP A 204 -3.53 -12.80 -17.84
N TYR A 205 -4.22 -13.41 -18.85
CA TYR A 205 -5.67 -13.53 -18.86
C TYR A 205 -6.26 -14.16 -17.58
N PRO A 206 -5.68 -15.24 -16.99
CA PRO A 206 -6.22 -15.82 -15.77
C PRO A 206 -6.20 -14.84 -14.59
N TYR A 207 -5.12 -14.05 -14.46
CA TYR A 207 -5.02 -13.01 -13.44
C TYR A 207 -6.06 -11.91 -13.66
N LEU A 208 -6.20 -11.43 -14.89
CA LEU A 208 -7.15 -10.36 -15.22
C LEU A 208 -8.59 -10.80 -14.95
N LEU A 209 -8.97 -11.99 -15.41
CA LEU A 209 -10.30 -12.56 -15.20
C LEU A 209 -10.61 -12.68 -13.70
N LEU A 210 -9.70 -13.28 -12.91
CA LEU A 210 -9.89 -13.46 -11.48
C LEU A 210 -9.98 -12.12 -10.76
N SER A 211 -9.12 -11.15 -11.09
CA SER A 211 -9.10 -9.84 -10.45
C SER A 211 -10.35 -9.01 -10.74
N LEU A 212 -10.99 -9.19 -11.89
CA LEU A 212 -12.23 -8.50 -12.25
C LEU A 212 -13.50 -9.21 -11.75
N LEU A 213 -13.49 -10.55 -11.67
CA LEU A 213 -14.65 -11.31 -11.20
C LEU A 213 -14.76 -11.37 -9.68
N LEU A 214 -13.65 -11.35 -8.97
CA LEU A 214 -13.65 -11.50 -7.51
C LEU A 214 -14.47 -10.42 -6.80
N PRO A 215 -14.34 -9.11 -7.09
CA PRO A 215 -15.09 -8.08 -6.38
C PRO A 215 -16.62 -8.18 -6.56
N PRO A 216 -17.18 -8.30 -7.78
CA PRO A 216 -18.62 -8.45 -7.92
C PRO A 216 -19.14 -9.76 -7.33
N LEU A 217 -18.35 -10.84 -7.35
CA LEU A 217 -18.71 -12.09 -6.69
C LEU A 217 -18.78 -11.94 -5.18
N LEU A 218 -17.81 -11.25 -4.57
CA LEU A 218 -17.83 -10.93 -3.14
C LEU A 218 -18.99 -9.98 -2.81
N GLY A 219 -19.29 -9.04 -3.70
CA GLY A 219 -20.47 -8.16 -3.59
C GLY A 219 -21.76 -8.96 -3.59
N LEU A 220 -21.92 -9.89 -4.54
CA LEU A 220 -23.07 -10.78 -4.62
C LEU A 220 -23.22 -11.64 -3.37
N LEU A 221 -22.13 -12.31 -2.96
CA LEU A 221 -22.13 -13.14 -1.75
C LEU A 221 -22.54 -12.35 -0.51
N LEU A 222 -21.82 -11.23 -0.26
CA LEU A 222 -22.07 -10.44 0.94
C LEU A 222 -23.48 -9.84 0.95
N SER A 223 -23.93 -9.33 -0.17
CA SER A 223 -25.27 -8.74 -0.29
C SER A 223 -26.37 -9.81 -0.16
N ALA A 224 -26.20 -10.97 -0.78
CA ALA A 224 -27.15 -12.08 -0.65
C ALA A 224 -27.27 -12.59 0.78
N PHE A 225 -26.14 -12.74 1.51
CA PHE A 225 -26.17 -13.11 2.93
C PHE A 225 -26.75 -12.01 3.83
N SER A 226 -26.57 -10.76 3.45
CA SER A 226 -27.10 -9.62 4.20
C SER A 226 -28.55 -9.30 3.87
N HIS A 227 -29.12 -9.89 2.82
CA HIS A 227 -30.49 -9.69 2.38
C HIS A 227 -31.45 -10.38 3.36
N TYR A 228 -31.98 -9.60 4.30
CA TYR A 228 -32.83 -10.08 5.38
C TYR A 228 -34.25 -9.57 5.20
N ILE A 229 -35.21 -10.48 5.21
CA ILE A 229 -36.65 -10.16 5.20
C ILE A 229 -37.12 -10.23 6.66
N ALA A 230 -37.63 -9.09 7.16
CA ALA A 230 -38.09 -9.00 8.54
C ALA A 230 -39.31 -9.92 8.79
N PRO A 231 -39.48 -10.48 10.01
CA PRO A 231 -40.67 -11.23 10.36
C PRO A 231 -41.93 -10.39 10.10
N PHE A 232 -42.93 -10.99 9.51
CA PHE A 232 -44.22 -10.37 9.13
C PHE A 232 -44.14 -9.39 7.91
N SER A 233 -43.02 -9.32 7.19
CA SER A 233 -42.95 -8.62 5.89
C SER A 233 -43.11 -9.62 4.76
N GLU A 234 -43.93 -9.28 3.75
CA GLU A 234 -44.13 -10.13 2.54
C GLU A 234 -42.98 -10.00 1.54
N SER A 235 -42.23 -8.88 1.59
CA SER A 235 -41.13 -8.60 0.67
C SER A 235 -39.96 -7.95 1.39
N TYR A 236 -38.78 -7.93 0.72
CA TYR A 236 -37.63 -7.23 1.21
C TYR A 236 -37.87 -5.71 1.29
N MET A 237 -37.42 -5.10 2.38
CA MET A 237 -37.41 -3.64 2.55
C MET A 237 -36.07 -3.23 3.16
N PHE A 238 -35.35 -2.35 2.46
CA PHE A 238 -34.09 -1.78 2.94
C PHE A 238 -34.22 -1.14 4.34
N TYR A 239 -35.31 -0.46 4.60
CA TYR A 239 -35.62 0.18 5.90
C TYR A 239 -35.56 -0.78 7.09
N GLN A 240 -36.04 -2.01 6.92
CA GLN A 240 -36.17 -3.00 8.00
C GLN A 240 -34.99 -3.98 8.07
N ASN A 241 -34.00 -3.86 7.20
CA ASN A 241 -32.90 -4.80 7.17
C ASN A 241 -31.89 -4.51 8.29
N ASP A 242 -31.87 -5.39 9.29
CA ASP A 242 -30.98 -5.27 10.46
C ASP A 242 -29.50 -5.55 10.15
N ASN A 243 -29.18 -6.13 8.99
CA ASN A 243 -27.81 -6.50 8.64
C ASN A 243 -27.03 -5.37 7.95
N ILE A 244 -27.65 -4.23 7.64
CA ILE A 244 -26.99 -3.14 6.91
C ILE A 244 -25.71 -2.62 7.60
N PRO A 245 -25.66 -2.37 8.93
CA PRO A 245 -24.42 -1.93 9.57
C PRO A 245 -23.27 -2.94 9.44
N ALA A 246 -23.56 -4.23 9.58
CA ALA A 246 -22.59 -5.30 9.39
C ALA A 246 -22.14 -5.41 7.93
N TYR A 247 -23.06 -5.31 6.98
CA TYR A 247 -22.77 -5.26 5.55
C TYR A 247 -21.81 -4.10 5.21
N LEU A 248 -22.06 -2.89 5.71
CA LEU A 248 -21.20 -1.73 5.46
C LEU A 248 -19.78 -1.98 5.97
N PHE A 249 -19.65 -2.50 7.18
CA PHE A 249 -18.34 -2.82 7.75
C PHE A 249 -17.61 -3.90 6.94
N MET A 250 -18.29 -4.98 6.58
CA MET A 250 -17.71 -6.04 5.76
C MET A 250 -17.32 -5.55 4.37
N SER A 251 -18.06 -4.59 3.79
CA SER A 251 -17.71 -3.94 2.53
C SER A 251 -16.37 -3.20 2.62
N VAL A 252 -16.10 -2.55 3.75
CA VAL A 252 -14.79 -1.93 4.01
C VAL A 252 -13.68 -2.97 4.01
N ILE A 253 -13.89 -4.10 4.69
CA ILE A 253 -12.89 -5.19 4.75
C ILE A 253 -12.67 -5.81 3.37
N VAL A 254 -13.73 -6.00 2.58
CA VAL A 254 -13.62 -6.49 1.19
C VAL A 254 -12.79 -5.53 0.34
N ALA A 255 -13.06 -4.21 0.40
CA ALA A 255 -12.30 -3.21 -0.34
C ALA A 255 -10.81 -3.21 0.05
N MET A 256 -10.52 -3.34 1.35
CA MET A 256 -9.16 -3.45 1.86
C MET A 256 -8.47 -4.74 1.37
N PHE A 257 -9.13 -5.86 1.48
CA PHE A 257 -8.60 -7.16 1.07
C PHE A 257 -8.28 -7.18 -0.43
N VAL A 258 -9.23 -6.77 -1.26
CA VAL A 258 -9.08 -6.70 -2.73
C VAL A 258 -7.92 -5.77 -3.10
N GLY A 259 -7.82 -4.61 -2.46
CA GLY A 259 -6.73 -3.66 -2.68
C GLY A 259 -5.37 -4.26 -2.33
N ILE A 260 -5.20 -4.82 -1.12
CA ILE A 260 -3.95 -5.46 -0.69
C ILE A 260 -3.56 -6.58 -1.65
N MET A 261 -4.49 -7.44 -2.04
CA MET A 261 -4.23 -8.54 -2.97
C MET A 261 -3.77 -8.04 -4.33
N SER A 262 -4.38 -6.99 -4.86
CA SER A 262 -4.01 -6.39 -6.15
C SER A 262 -2.59 -5.81 -6.15
N GLY A 263 -2.18 -5.16 -5.04
CA GLY A 263 -0.85 -4.55 -4.90
C GLY A 263 0.28 -5.51 -4.52
N SER A 264 -0.05 -6.60 -3.81
CA SER A 264 0.92 -7.45 -3.11
C SER A 264 1.94 -8.17 -3.99
N GLY A 265 1.58 -8.48 -5.24
CA GLY A 265 2.44 -9.21 -6.18
C GLY A 265 3.28 -8.34 -7.11
N GLU A 266 3.04 -7.04 -7.16
CA GLU A 266 3.50 -6.19 -8.26
C GLU A 266 5.02 -6.01 -8.32
N ILE A 267 5.67 -5.73 -7.19
CA ILE A 267 7.12 -5.50 -7.14
C ILE A 267 7.89 -6.82 -7.10
N ILE A 268 7.39 -7.84 -6.38
CA ILE A 268 8.05 -9.15 -6.28
C ILE A 268 8.17 -9.82 -7.65
N LYS A 269 7.10 -9.80 -8.45
CA LYS A 269 7.10 -10.37 -9.80
C LYS A 269 8.14 -9.72 -10.70
N ASP A 270 8.33 -8.41 -10.57
CA ASP A 270 9.25 -7.62 -11.40
C ASP A 270 10.69 -7.57 -10.85
N ARG A 271 10.96 -8.10 -9.65
CA ARG A 271 12.26 -7.94 -8.96
C ARG A 271 13.46 -8.36 -9.81
N LYS A 272 13.36 -9.49 -10.54
CA LYS A 272 14.43 -9.97 -11.41
C LYS A 272 14.67 -9.02 -12.59
N THR A 273 13.60 -8.50 -13.16
CA THR A 273 13.66 -7.53 -14.26
C THR A 273 14.23 -6.19 -13.78
N LEU A 274 13.76 -5.69 -12.63
CA LEU A 274 14.28 -4.48 -12.01
C LEU A 274 15.76 -4.58 -11.66
N LYS A 275 16.23 -5.75 -11.17
CA LYS A 275 17.65 -5.99 -10.92
C LYS A 275 18.47 -5.84 -12.19
N ARG A 276 18.06 -6.45 -13.29
CA ARG A 276 18.73 -6.33 -14.58
C ARG A 276 18.68 -4.90 -15.13
N GLU A 277 17.53 -4.24 -15.01
CA GLU A 277 17.32 -2.89 -15.50
C GLU A 277 17.93 -1.81 -14.59
N SER A 278 18.37 -2.14 -13.37
CA SER A 278 18.95 -1.16 -12.42
C SER A 278 20.22 -0.48 -12.95
N PHE A 279 20.97 -1.16 -13.85
CA PHE A 279 22.15 -0.62 -14.51
C PHE A 279 21.83 0.43 -15.59
N LEU A 280 20.54 0.62 -15.93
CA LEU A 280 20.09 1.48 -17.02
C LEU A 280 19.70 2.88 -16.56
N ASN A 281 20.07 3.30 -15.35
CA ASN A 281 19.68 4.58 -14.74
C ASN A 281 18.17 4.86 -14.77
N LEU A 282 17.36 3.83 -14.53
CA LEU A 282 15.91 3.94 -14.53
C LEU A 282 15.38 4.71 -13.32
N SER A 283 14.37 5.52 -13.54
CA SER A 283 13.65 6.24 -12.50
C SER A 283 12.70 5.28 -11.76
N TYR A 284 13.06 4.93 -10.52
CA TYR A 284 12.22 4.08 -9.68
C TYR A 284 10.87 4.73 -9.36
N SER A 285 10.82 6.05 -9.22
CA SER A 285 9.57 6.79 -9.03
C SER A 285 8.64 6.65 -10.24
N ALA A 286 9.17 6.79 -11.47
CA ALA A 286 8.38 6.59 -12.68
C ALA A 286 7.78 5.16 -12.76
N TYR A 287 8.55 4.15 -12.36
CA TYR A 287 8.07 2.78 -12.25
C TYR A 287 6.93 2.63 -11.24
N ILE A 288 7.08 3.17 -10.01
CA ILE A 288 6.05 3.07 -8.96
C ILE A 288 4.78 3.83 -9.37
N PHE A 289 4.90 5.04 -9.93
CA PHE A 289 3.73 5.78 -10.42
C PHE A 289 2.99 5.04 -11.55
N ALA A 290 3.72 4.35 -12.44
CA ALA A 290 3.10 3.53 -13.49
C ALA A 290 2.30 2.35 -12.89
N LYS A 291 2.82 1.69 -11.83
CA LYS A 291 2.10 0.66 -11.10
C LYS A 291 0.86 1.22 -10.39
N LEU A 292 1.02 2.36 -9.71
CA LEU A 292 -0.07 3.01 -8.99
C LEU A 292 -1.22 3.40 -9.94
N SER A 293 -0.91 4.00 -11.10
CA SER A 293 -1.93 4.40 -12.08
C SER A 293 -2.76 3.20 -12.57
N TYR A 294 -2.10 2.07 -12.84
CA TYR A 294 -2.82 0.83 -13.18
C TYR A 294 -3.71 0.35 -12.04
N LEU A 295 -3.20 0.32 -10.80
CA LEU A 295 -3.95 -0.12 -9.62
C LEU A 295 -5.14 0.80 -9.33
N MET A 296 -5.00 2.12 -9.54
CA MET A 296 -6.11 3.07 -9.40
C MET A 296 -7.25 2.78 -10.36
N ILE A 297 -6.93 2.53 -11.63
CA ILE A 297 -7.93 2.20 -12.66
C ILE A 297 -8.57 0.83 -12.36
N LEU A 298 -7.76 -0.17 -12.03
CA LEU A 298 -8.25 -1.50 -11.69
C LEU A 298 -9.20 -1.44 -10.48
N SER A 299 -8.78 -0.76 -9.40
CA SER A 299 -9.60 -0.59 -8.18
C SER A 299 -10.90 0.17 -8.46
N ALA A 300 -10.91 1.13 -9.40
CA ALA A 300 -12.14 1.83 -9.79
C ALA A 300 -13.15 0.86 -10.43
N VAL A 301 -12.71 0.03 -11.38
CA VAL A 301 -13.58 -0.97 -12.01
C VAL A 301 -14.06 -2.01 -10.99
N GLN A 302 -13.18 -2.47 -10.11
CA GLN A 302 -13.47 -3.44 -9.06
C GLN A 302 -14.53 -2.92 -8.08
N MET A 303 -14.34 -1.72 -7.54
CA MET A 303 -15.26 -1.16 -6.55
C MET A 303 -16.57 -0.67 -7.18
N LEU A 304 -16.53 -0.20 -8.43
CA LEU A 304 -17.76 0.14 -9.16
C LEU A 304 -18.64 -1.09 -9.36
N SER A 305 -18.05 -2.20 -9.83
CA SER A 305 -18.80 -3.46 -10.01
C SER A 305 -19.34 -4.01 -8.69
N TYR A 306 -18.56 -3.92 -7.61
CA TYR A 306 -18.97 -4.31 -6.26
C TYR A 306 -20.19 -3.49 -5.80
N VAL A 307 -20.12 -2.15 -5.88
CA VAL A 307 -21.20 -1.26 -5.42
C VAL A 307 -22.47 -1.43 -6.26
N LEU A 308 -22.34 -1.61 -7.58
CA LEU A 308 -23.51 -1.81 -8.46
C LEU A 308 -24.25 -3.10 -8.13
N VAL A 309 -23.54 -4.21 -7.95
CA VAL A 309 -24.12 -5.50 -7.57
C VAL A 309 -24.79 -5.40 -6.19
N SER A 310 -24.12 -4.78 -5.23
CA SER A 310 -24.66 -4.63 -3.88
C SER A 310 -25.88 -3.72 -3.84
N LYS A 311 -25.86 -2.61 -4.60
CA LYS A 311 -27.02 -1.72 -4.73
C LYS A 311 -28.23 -2.44 -5.30
N TRP A 312 -28.01 -3.27 -6.31
CA TRP A 312 -29.08 -4.02 -6.96
C TRP A 312 -29.74 -5.03 -6.02
N ILE A 313 -28.94 -5.76 -5.21
CA ILE A 313 -29.48 -6.82 -4.32
C ILE A 313 -30.10 -6.23 -3.06
N LEU A 314 -29.46 -5.21 -2.45
CA LEU A 314 -29.92 -4.61 -1.18
C LEU A 314 -30.83 -3.40 -1.37
N GLU A 315 -31.19 -3.07 -2.61
CA GLU A 315 -32.08 -1.95 -2.96
C GLU A 315 -31.69 -0.63 -2.24
N ILE A 316 -30.37 -0.32 -2.18
CA ILE A 316 -29.87 0.86 -1.48
C ILE A 316 -30.34 2.11 -2.24
N PRO A 317 -31.18 2.99 -1.61
CA PRO A 317 -31.85 4.06 -2.35
C PRO A 317 -30.91 5.20 -2.73
N SER A 318 -29.98 5.59 -1.86
CA SER A 318 -29.16 6.79 -2.00
C SER A 318 -27.71 6.56 -1.57
N GLY A 319 -26.82 7.52 -1.82
CA GLY A 319 -25.42 7.48 -1.36
C GLY A 319 -24.48 6.57 -2.14
N SER A 320 -24.91 5.95 -3.26
CA SER A 320 -24.11 4.96 -4.00
C SER A 320 -22.84 5.54 -4.62
N MET A 321 -22.86 6.80 -5.09
CA MET A 321 -21.68 7.45 -5.66
C MET A 321 -20.65 7.77 -4.58
N GLN A 322 -21.09 8.26 -3.44
CA GLN A 322 -20.23 8.51 -2.29
C GLN A 322 -19.63 7.21 -1.76
N ALA A 323 -20.45 6.16 -1.63
CA ALA A 323 -19.97 4.82 -1.25
C ALA A 323 -18.91 4.29 -2.24
N PHE A 324 -19.11 4.47 -3.55
CA PHE A 324 -18.10 4.14 -4.56
C PHE A 324 -16.79 4.91 -4.33
N ILE A 325 -16.84 6.24 -4.15
CA ILE A 325 -15.65 7.07 -3.94
C ILE A 325 -14.89 6.63 -2.67
N ILE A 326 -15.60 6.37 -1.58
CA ILE A 326 -15.03 5.92 -0.31
C ILE A 326 -14.35 4.56 -0.48
N LEU A 327 -15.05 3.57 -1.05
CA LEU A 327 -14.52 2.21 -1.23
C LEU A 327 -13.38 2.17 -2.26
N TRP A 328 -13.47 2.95 -3.34
CA TRP A 328 -12.40 3.11 -4.31
C TRP A 328 -11.13 3.68 -3.66
N SER A 329 -11.25 4.78 -2.93
CA SER A 329 -10.14 5.39 -2.18
C SER A 329 -9.51 4.40 -1.20
N THR A 330 -10.34 3.60 -0.53
CA THR A 330 -9.92 2.54 0.38
C THR A 330 -9.14 1.44 -0.34
N SER A 331 -9.64 0.98 -1.48
CA SER A 331 -8.99 -0.07 -2.28
C SER A 331 -7.65 0.42 -2.85
N VAL A 332 -7.57 1.67 -3.33
CA VAL A 332 -6.31 2.30 -3.78
C VAL A 332 -5.31 2.39 -2.63
N SER A 333 -5.72 2.92 -1.48
CA SER A 333 -4.85 3.02 -0.30
C SER A 333 -4.34 1.64 0.16
N SER A 334 -5.23 0.66 0.17
CA SER A 334 -4.88 -0.73 0.50
C SER A 334 -3.96 -1.38 -0.52
N SER A 335 -4.08 -1.03 -1.80
CA SER A 335 -3.15 -1.51 -2.83
C SER A 335 -1.74 -0.92 -2.64
N ILE A 336 -1.63 0.31 -2.13
CA ILE A 336 -0.34 0.88 -1.72
C ILE A 336 0.25 0.11 -0.53
N ILE A 337 -0.56 -0.31 0.45
CA ILE A 337 -0.10 -1.21 1.52
C ILE A 337 0.43 -2.52 0.91
N GLY A 338 -0.29 -3.09 -0.05
CA GLY A 338 0.16 -4.27 -0.80
C GLY A 338 1.50 -4.04 -1.51
N LEU A 339 1.72 -2.87 -2.13
CA LEU A 339 3.01 -2.50 -2.73
C LEU A 339 4.13 -2.40 -1.68
N VAL A 340 3.87 -1.81 -0.50
CA VAL A 340 4.83 -1.77 0.62
C VAL A 340 5.23 -3.19 1.03
N MET A 341 4.25 -4.08 1.20
CA MET A 341 4.50 -5.49 1.54
C MET A 341 5.32 -6.17 0.44
N SER A 342 4.97 -5.96 -0.84
CA SER A 342 5.68 -6.48 -2.00
C SER A 342 7.15 -6.01 -2.07
N GLN A 343 7.45 -4.83 -1.56
CA GLN A 343 8.80 -4.29 -1.49
C GLN A 343 9.62 -4.90 -0.35
N ILE A 344 9.00 -5.08 0.83
CA ILE A 344 9.67 -5.56 2.05
C ILE A 344 9.97 -7.05 1.96
N PHE A 345 8.98 -7.86 1.57
CA PHE A 345 9.11 -9.32 1.56
C PHE A 345 9.79 -9.85 0.30
N LYS A 346 10.49 -11.01 0.43
CA LYS A 346 11.22 -11.65 -0.67
C LYS A 346 10.42 -12.71 -1.42
N SER A 347 9.34 -13.22 -0.83
CA SER A 347 8.52 -14.28 -1.42
C SER A 347 7.03 -13.95 -1.36
N MET A 348 6.25 -14.44 -2.32
CA MET A 348 4.80 -14.29 -2.35
C MET A 348 4.12 -14.95 -1.14
N ALA A 349 4.63 -16.09 -0.70
CA ALA A 349 4.11 -16.79 0.47
C ALA A 349 4.21 -15.93 1.74
N ALA A 350 5.34 -15.23 1.95
CA ALA A 350 5.53 -14.34 3.09
C ALA A 350 4.58 -13.12 3.04
N VAL A 351 4.31 -12.60 1.83
CA VAL A 351 3.33 -11.52 1.67
C VAL A 351 1.94 -11.99 2.06
N TYR A 352 1.46 -13.11 1.52
CA TYR A 352 0.13 -13.62 1.84
C TYR A 352 -0.02 -13.99 3.32
N ALA A 353 1.00 -14.56 3.93
CA ALA A 353 1.01 -14.87 5.37
C ALA A 353 0.96 -13.60 6.25
N SER A 354 1.41 -12.45 5.74
CA SER A 354 1.38 -11.19 6.48
C SER A 354 0.07 -10.39 6.34
N VAL A 355 -0.80 -10.73 5.39
CA VAL A 355 -2.11 -10.04 5.19
C VAL A 355 -2.98 -10.04 6.45
N PRO A 356 -3.16 -11.15 7.17
CA PRO A 356 -3.93 -11.15 8.42
C PRO A 356 -3.37 -10.19 9.47
N PHE A 357 -2.04 -10.05 9.59
CA PHE A 357 -1.42 -9.11 10.54
C PHE A 357 -1.72 -7.65 10.23
N VAL A 358 -2.05 -7.33 8.98
CA VAL A 358 -2.50 -6.00 8.59
C VAL A 358 -4.01 -5.85 8.83
N LEU A 359 -4.81 -6.85 8.47
CA LEU A 359 -6.27 -6.77 8.52
C LEU A 359 -6.85 -6.91 9.94
N ILE A 360 -6.29 -7.77 10.79
CA ILE A 360 -6.83 -8.01 12.14
C ILE A 360 -6.84 -6.72 12.99
N PRO A 361 -5.75 -5.92 13.07
CA PRO A 361 -5.81 -4.64 13.77
C PRO A 361 -6.85 -3.67 13.18
N GLN A 362 -7.01 -3.66 11.86
CA GLN A 362 -8.02 -2.84 11.19
C GLN A 362 -9.45 -3.25 11.60
N ILE A 363 -9.70 -4.53 11.78
CA ILE A 363 -11.01 -5.05 12.25
C ILE A 363 -11.23 -4.66 13.71
N LEU A 364 -10.25 -4.89 14.57
CA LEU A 364 -10.40 -4.69 16.03
C LEU A 364 -10.58 -3.21 16.40
N PHE A 365 -9.81 -2.32 15.75
CA PHE A 365 -9.81 -0.88 16.09
C PHE A 365 -10.69 -0.03 15.17
N SER A 366 -11.62 -0.65 14.44
CA SER A 366 -12.56 0.04 13.54
C SER A 366 -13.69 0.78 14.28
N GLY A 367 -14.03 0.35 15.50
CA GLY A 367 -15.22 0.80 16.21
C GLY A 367 -16.52 0.09 15.81
N ALA A 368 -16.46 -0.82 14.81
CA ALA A 368 -17.61 -1.60 14.36
C ALA A 368 -17.79 -2.89 15.15
N VAL A 369 -16.68 -3.57 15.51
CA VAL A 369 -16.70 -4.87 16.22
C VAL A 369 -16.61 -4.65 17.73
N ILE A 370 -15.73 -3.76 18.16
CA ILE A 370 -15.55 -3.41 19.57
C ILE A 370 -15.94 -1.94 19.74
N ASP A 371 -16.96 -1.71 20.55
CA ASP A 371 -17.39 -0.37 20.95
C ASP A 371 -16.25 0.33 21.72
N PHE A 372 -15.90 1.54 21.31
CA PHE A 372 -14.84 2.34 21.96
C PHE A 372 -15.13 2.66 23.43
N ASN A 373 -16.39 2.64 23.84
CA ASN A 373 -16.77 2.79 25.24
C ASN A 373 -16.44 1.56 26.11
N LYS A 374 -16.23 0.38 25.49
CA LYS A 374 -15.93 -0.90 26.13
C LYS A 374 -14.47 -1.35 25.99
N ILE A 375 -13.61 -0.52 25.39
CA ILE A 375 -12.17 -0.79 25.30
C ILE A 375 -11.51 -0.51 26.66
N ASN A 376 -10.34 -1.15 26.88
CA ASN A 376 -9.51 -0.91 28.07
C ASN A 376 -9.36 0.59 28.34
N PRO A 377 -9.63 1.05 29.57
CA PRO A 377 -9.59 2.48 29.96
C PRO A 377 -8.28 3.18 29.64
N VAL A 378 -7.14 2.47 29.60
CA VAL A 378 -5.83 3.04 29.22
C VAL A 378 -5.77 3.45 27.76
N LEU A 379 -6.50 2.75 26.89
CA LEU A 379 -6.52 2.99 25.45
C LEU A 379 -7.73 3.84 25.02
N SER A 380 -8.75 3.94 25.88
CA SER A 380 -10.00 4.64 25.58
C SER A 380 -9.87 6.15 25.79
N SER A 381 -10.57 6.92 24.95
CA SER A 381 -10.84 8.33 25.19
C SER A 381 -12.35 8.51 25.35
N PRO A 382 -12.81 9.16 26.41
CA PRO A 382 -14.26 9.33 26.60
C PRO A 382 -14.88 10.35 25.63
N GLU A 383 -14.12 11.32 25.15
CA GLU A 383 -14.59 12.42 24.31
C GLU A 383 -14.35 12.14 22.82
N TYR A 384 -13.19 11.55 22.50
CA TYR A 384 -12.73 11.35 21.14
C TYR A 384 -12.49 9.87 20.82
N VAL A 385 -12.40 9.56 19.55
CA VAL A 385 -11.92 8.25 19.09
C VAL A 385 -10.51 7.99 19.65
N PRO A 386 -10.20 6.75 20.12
CA PRO A 386 -8.88 6.40 20.60
C PRO A 386 -7.77 6.66 19.58
N LEU A 387 -6.61 7.17 20.00
CA LEU A 387 -5.49 7.52 19.11
C LEU A 387 -5.02 6.34 18.25
N ILE A 388 -5.01 5.12 18.80
CA ILE A 388 -4.65 3.92 18.04
C ILE A 388 -5.63 3.68 16.89
N SER A 389 -6.92 3.93 17.10
CA SER A 389 -7.96 3.79 16.08
C SER A 389 -7.88 4.87 15.01
N GLU A 390 -7.35 6.07 15.33
CA GLU A 390 -7.11 7.13 14.35
C GLU A 390 -6.01 6.76 13.34
N THR A 391 -5.11 5.84 13.68
CA THR A 391 -4.10 5.31 12.76
C THR A 391 -4.64 4.20 11.84
N MET A 392 -5.84 3.70 12.12
CA MET A 392 -6.47 2.64 11.36
C MET A 392 -7.36 3.20 10.25
N MET A 393 -7.09 2.79 9.02
CA MET A 393 -7.85 3.23 7.84
C MET A 393 -9.31 2.78 7.91
N SER A 394 -9.58 1.55 8.36
CA SER A 394 -10.92 0.97 8.47
C SER A 394 -11.89 1.81 9.30
N ARG A 395 -11.40 2.43 10.38
CA ARG A 395 -12.19 3.33 11.23
C ARG A 395 -12.70 4.55 10.44
N TRP A 396 -11.81 5.21 9.69
CA TRP A 396 -12.17 6.38 8.88
C TRP A 396 -13.17 6.02 7.78
N VAL A 397 -12.94 4.86 7.15
CA VAL A 397 -13.79 4.37 6.05
C VAL A 397 -15.17 3.96 6.57
N TYR A 398 -15.24 3.21 7.68
CA TYR A 398 -16.51 2.75 8.24
C TYR A 398 -17.36 3.93 8.71
N GLU A 399 -16.78 4.89 9.42
CA GLU A 399 -17.48 6.12 9.80
C GLU A 399 -17.97 6.88 8.57
N ALA A 400 -17.12 7.06 7.54
CA ALA A 400 -17.51 7.77 6.33
C ALA A 400 -18.71 7.10 5.65
N ILE A 401 -18.66 5.78 5.41
CA ILE A 401 -19.74 5.11 4.67
C ILE A 401 -21.04 5.03 5.48
N ALA A 402 -20.96 4.80 6.80
CA ALA A 402 -22.12 4.71 7.67
C ALA A 402 -22.85 6.05 7.81
N VAL A 403 -22.10 7.12 8.08
CA VAL A 403 -22.64 8.48 8.18
C VAL A 403 -23.22 8.93 6.84
N THR A 404 -22.51 8.69 5.74
CA THR A 404 -22.96 9.10 4.39
C THR A 404 -24.27 8.42 4.00
N LEU A 405 -24.38 7.11 4.25
CA LEU A 405 -25.60 6.38 3.88
C LEU A 405 -26.86 6.96 4.60
N TYR A 406 -26.69 7.48 5.81
CA TYR A 406 -27.75 8.15 6.52
C TYR A 406 -27.96 9.59 6.04
N THR A 407 -26.90 10.40 5.98
CA THR A 407 -27.02 11.84 5.64
C THR A 407 -27.42 12.09 4.19
N GLU A 408 -27.13 11.17 3.28
CA GLU A 408 -27.54 11.24 1.86
C GLU A 408 -28.93 10.63 1.61
N SER A 409 -29.59 10.07 2.63
CA SER A 409 -30.97 9.61 2.50
C SER A 409 -31.92 10.80 2.28
N ASP A 410 -33.00 10.58 1.55
CA ASP A 410 -33.96 11.64 1.26
C ASP A 410 -34.65 12.15 2.54
N TYR A 411 -34.84 11.25 3.51
CA TYR A 411 -35.30 11.62 4.85
C TYR A 411 -34.35 12.60 5.55
N ALA A 412 -33.06 12.25 5.62
CA ALA A 412 -32.10 13.10 6.32
C ALA A 412 -31.89 14.44 5.61
N LYS A 413 -31.92 14.50 4.28
CA LYS A 413 -31.87 15.77 3.54
C LYS A 413 -32.96 16.74 3.94
N THR A 414 -34.13 16.24 4.28
CA THR A 414 -35.28 17.04 4.67
C THR A 414 -35.31 17.34 6.17
N PHE A 415 -35.11 16.32 7.01
CA PHE A 415 -35.39 16.42 8.44
C PHE A 415 -34.15 16.49 9.34
N PHE A 416 -32.90 16.36 8.81
CA PHE A 416 -31.70 16.32 9.63
C PHE A 416 -31.56 17.47 10.63
N PHE A 417 -31.79 18.69 10.18
CA PHE A 417 -31.66 19.88 11.04
C PHE A 417 -32.75 19.95 12.12
N ALA A 418 -33.99 19.59 11.78
CA ALA A 418 -35.08 19.50 12.74
C ALA A 418 -34.80 18.43 13.81
N ASP A 419 -34.38 17.23 13.39
CA ASP A 419 -34.04 16.15 14.30
C ASP A 419 -32.82 16.50 15.17
N GLN A 420 -31.82 17.19 14.61
CA GLN A 420 -30.66 17.68 15.35
C GLN A 420 -31.08 18.70 16.44
N ALA A 421 -31.97 19.65 16.11
CA ALA A 421 -32.47 20.64 17.06
C ALA A 421 -33.26 19.97 18.19
N ILE A 422 -34.16 19.04 17.85
CA ILE A 422 -34.92 18.23 18.83
C ILE A 422 -33.95 17.40 19.71
N SER A 423 -32.96 16.75 19.12
CA SER A 423 -31.98 15.95 19.87
C SER A 423 -31.16 16.80 20.83
N ASN A 424 -30.75 18.00 20.42
CA ASN A 424 -29.96 18.93 21.24
C ASN A 424 -30.77 19.47 22.43
N SER A 425 -32.00 19.96 22.19
CA SER A 425 -32.89 20.46 23.24
C SER A 425 -33.31 19.33 24.21
N SER A 426 -33.62 18.13 23.70
CA SER A 426 -33.96 16.96 24.51
C SER A 426 -32.78 16.49 25.38
N TYR A 427 -31.54 16.49 24.84
CA TYR A 427 -30.35 16.17 25.60
C TYR A 427 -30.10 17.16 26.73
N ALA A 428 -30.13 18.46 26.44
CA ALA A 428 -29.93 19.50 27.43
C ALA A 428 -30.96 19.43 28.57
N LYS A 429 -32.24 19.27 28.21
CA LYS A 429 -33.37 19.20 29.16
C LYS A 429 -33.36 17.94 30.02
N ASN A 430 -33.26 16.76 29.38
CA ASN A 430 -33.53 15.48 30.05
C ASN A 430 -32.30 14.84 30.69
N PHE A 431 -31.10 15.22 30.27
CA PHE A 431 -29.87 14.57 30.71
C PHE A 431 -28.86 15.54 31.28
N LEU A 432 -28.52 16.64 30.57
CA LEU A 432 -27.46 17.55 31.03
C LEU A 432 -27.91 18.35 32.26
N LEU A 433 -29.08 19.00 32.20
CA LEU A 433 -29.61 19.84 33.30
C LEU A 433 -29.75 19.04 34.61
N PRO A 434 -30.33 17.81 34.64
CA PRO A 434 -30.39 16.99 35.84
C PRO A 434 -29.05 16.58 36.39
N GLU A 435 -28.03 16.29 35.54
CA GLU A 435 -26.69 15.93 36.00
C GLU A 435 -25.94 17.16 36.55
N VAL A 436 -26.15 18.37 36.01
CA VAL A 436 -25.63 19.62 36.56
C VAL A 436 -26.30 19.93 37.91
N GLU A 437 -27.65 19.78 38.04
CA GLU A 437 -28.35 19.85 39.32
C GLU A 437 -27.78 18.88 40.35
N LYS A 438 -27.61 17.63 39.97
CA LYS A 438 -27.06 16.59 40.83
C LYS A 438 -25.63 16.91 41.27
N ALA A 439 -24.79 17.42 40.37
CA ALA A 439 -23.43 17.85 40.70
C ALA A 439 -23.44 19.00 41.73
N PHE A 440 -24.36 19.96 41.58
CA PHE A 440 -24.52 21.06 42.48
C PHE A 440 -24.97 20.60 43.88
N PHE A 441 -25.95 19.69 43.98
CA PHE A 441 -26.51 19.23 45.25
C PHE A 441 -25.82 18.01 45.89
N LYS A 442 -24.79 17.44 45.28
CA LYS A 442 -24.12 16.20 45.71
C LYS A 442 -23.60 16.17 47.14
N LYS A 443 -23.30 17.32 47.77
CA LYS A 443 -22.69 17.39 49.10
C LYS A 443 -23.57 17.94 50.23
N THR A 444 -24.72 18.53 49.97
CA THR A 444 -25.56 19.12 51.03
C THR A 444 -27.05 19.20 50.66
N TRP A 445 -27.90 18.86 51.58
CA TRP A 445 -29.36 18.92 51.45
C TRP A 445 -29.95 20.29 51.79
N SER A 446 -29.13 21.35 51.97
CA SER A 446 -29.60 22.68 52.40
C SER A 446 -29.69 23.63 51.22
N THR A 447 -30.79 24.42 51.21
CA THR A 447 -31.06 25.49 50.24
C THR A 447 -30.05 26.67 50.30
N ASP A 448 -29.31 26.74 51.36
CA ASP A 448 -28.35 27.84 51.65
C ASP A 448 -26.92 27.58 51.14
N ARG A 449 -26.80 26.63 50.19
CA ARG A 449 -25.51 26.25 49.66
C ARG A 449 -24.94 27.27 48.70
N SER A 450 -23.67 27.56 48.85
CA SER A 450 -22.87 28.30 47.85
C SER A 450 -21.68 27.44 47.42
N ILE A 451 -21.29 27.52 46.15
CA ILE A 451 -20.10 26.87 45.61
C ILE A 451 -19.14 28.00 45.21
N THR A 452 -17.92 27.91 45.75
CA THR A 452 -16.83 28.85 45.51
C THR A 452 -15.85 28.26 44.50
N GLU A 453 -15.01 29.10 43.89
CA GLU A 453 -13.99 28.72 42.90
C GLU A 453 -13.00 27.68 43.42
N ASP A 454 -12.75 27.63 44.76
CA ASP A 454 -11.89 26.63 45.40
C ASP A 454 -12.54 25.23 45.48
N SER A 455 -13.82 25.11 45.17
CA SER A 455 -14.51 23.82 45.17
C SER A 455 -14.11 22.97 43.97
N ALA A 456 -13.78 21.69 44.20
CA ALA A 456 -13.45 20.74 43.13
C ALA A 456 -14.56 20.59 42.05
N ASP A 457 -15.82 20.87 42.44
CA ASP A 457 -16.96 20.72 41.52
C ASP A 457 -17.32 22.05 40.81
N TYR A 458 -16.71 23.21 41.18
CA TYR A 458 -17.02 24.51 40.62
C TYR A 458 -16.86 24.55 39.08
N LYS A 459 -15.69 24.11 38.59
CA LYS A 459 -15.37 24.11 37.15
C LYS A 459 -16.33 23.21 36.37
N LEU A 460 -16.68 22.06 36.95
CA LEU A 460 -17.65 21.14 36.32
C LEU A 460 -19.00 21.82 36.15
N ILE A 461 -19.50 22.47 37.18
CA ILE A 461 -20.83 23.13 37.19
C ILE A 461 -20.84 24.33 36.23
N VAL A 462 -19.81 25.17 36.26
CA VAL A 462 -19.69 26.31 35.33
C VAL A 462 -19.68 25.82 33.87
N ASN A 463 -18.90 24.78 33.56
CA ASN A 463 -18.90 24.19 32.23
C ASN A 463 -20.29 23.64 31.84
N GLY A 464 -20.99 23.00 32.78
CA GLY A 464 -22.36 22.52 32.55
C GLY A 464 -23.36 23.63 32.29
N ILE A 465 -23.27 24.72 33.05
CA ILE A 465 -24.11 25.93 32.86
C ILE A 465 -23.88 26.52 31.46
N GLN A 466 -22.60 26.70 31.07
CA GLN A 466 -22.24 27.22 29.75
C GLN A 466 -22.76 26.35 28.59
N GLU A 467 -22.72 25.02 28.75
CA GLU A 467 -23.28 24.09 27.78
C GLU A 467 -24.81 24.20 27.67
N ILE A 468 -25.52 24.39 28.78
CA ILE A 468 -26.98 24.63 28.81
C ILE A 468 -27.30 25.98 28.16
N GLU A 469 -26.58 27.04 28.48
CA GLU A 469 -26.76 28.37 27.89
C GLU A 469 -26.54 28.35 26.37
N LYS A 470 -25.54 27.62 25.88
CA LYS A 470 -25.33 27.40 24.43
C LYS A 470 -26.51 26.67 23.78
N ALA A 471 -27.14 25.74 24.48
CA ALA A 471 -28.27 24.97 23.97
C ALA A 471 -29.55 25.79 23.91
N ILE A 472 -29.70 26.81 24.76
CA ILE A 472 -30.89 27.66 24.83
C ILE A 472 -30.88 28.75 23.74
N SER A 473 -29.71 29.21 23.27
CA SER A 473 -29.46 30.23 22.24
C SER A 473 -30.63 31.23 22.01
N GLY A 474 -30.55 32.44 22.57
CA GLY A 474 -31.58 33.49 22.45
C GLY A 474 -31.50 34.54 23.58
N ASN A 475 -32.61 35.19 23.94
CA ASN A 475 -32.70 36.22 25.00
C ASN A 475 -32.65 35.63 26.42
N PHE A 476 -31.86 34.56 26.66
CA PHE A 476 -31.68 33.98 27.98
C PHE A 476 -30.64 34.78 28.76
N THR A 477 -30.93 35.10 30.03
CA THR A 477 -29.98 35.83 30.89
C THR A 477 -28.94 34.85 31.44
N PRO A 478 -27.66 34.96 31.04
CA PRO A 478 -26.64 34.05 31.52
C PRO A 478 -26.44 34.18 33.04
N LEU A 479 -26.18 33.05 33.68
CA LEU A 479 -25.87 33.03 35.12
C LEU A 479 -24.50 33.64 35.35
N GLN A 480 -24.43 34.72 36.17
CA GLN A 480 -23.13 35.25 36.59
C GLN A 480 -22.42 34.25 37.49
N THR A 481 -21.27 33.81 37.02
CA THR A 481 -20.44 32.77 37.69
C THR A 481 -19.15 33.32 38.26
N ASP A 482 -19.14 34.58 38.77
CA ASP A 482 -17.97 35.29 39.24
C ASP A 482 -17.47 34.77 40.61
N GLY A 483 -16.89 33.55 40.58
CA GLY A 483 -16.24 32.91 41.73
C GLY A 483 -17.19 32.36 42.81
N LEU A 484 -18.49 32.71 42.80
CA LEU A 484 -19.49 32.25 43.77
C LEU A 484 -20.85 32.00 43.14
N ILE A 485 -21.35 30.76 43.21
CA ILE A 485 -22.70 30.41 42.79
C ILE A 485 -23.54 30.13 44.05
N LYS A 486 -24.56 30.99 44.31
CA LYS A 486 -25.52 30.82 45.43
C LYS A 486 -26.64 29.87 45.02
N GLY A 487 -27.14 29.05 45.96
CA GLY A 487 -28.19 28.07 45.72
C GLY A 487 -29.48 28.70 45.20
N GLU A 488 -29.90 29.87 45.69
CA GLU A 488 -31.09 30.57 45.19
C GLU A 488 -30.96 30.99 43.73
N THR A 489 -29.81 31.56 43.34
CA THR A 489 -29.54 31.99 41.97
C THR A 489 -29.42 30.79 41.02
N PHE A 490 -28.82 29.69 41.49
CA PHE A 490 -28.76 28.46 40.74
C PHE A 490 -30.16 27.81 40.54
N ASN A 491 -31.00 27.75 41.57
CA ASN A 491 -32.33 27.21 41.48
C ASN A 491 -33.20 28.01 40.50
N ARG A 492 -33.07 29.35 40.50
CA ARG A 492 -33.75 30.23 39.55
C ARG A 492 -33.28 29.93 38.13
N PHE A 493 -31.97 29.86 37.90
CA PHE A 493 -31.39 29.48 36.62
C PHE A 493 -31.91 28.13 36.11
N VAL A 494 -31.95 27.11 36.97
CA VAL A 494 -32.47 25.78 36.60
C VAL A 494 -33.93 25.83 36.18
N SER A 495 -34.78 26.59 36.91
CA SER A 495 -36.17 26.74 36.55
C SER A 495 -36.36 27.46 35.20
N GLU A 496 -35.67 28.59 35.03
CA GLU A 496 -35.72 29.36 33.78
C GLU A 496 -35.16 28.57 32.58
N ALA A 497 -34.03 27.86 32.78
CA ALA A 497 -33.43 27.01 31.76
C ALA A 497 -34.34 25.84 31.37
N ARG A 498 -35.02 25.22 32.36
CA ARG A 498 -35.96 24.13 32.12
C ARG A 498 -37.15 24.60 31.29
N ASP A 499 -37.70 25.77 31.59
CA ASP A 499 -38.83 26.36 30.88
C ASP A 499 -38.43 26.76 29.45
N ALA A 500 -37.29 27.40 29.26
CA ALA A 500 -36.73 27.74 27.95
C ALA A 500 -36.45 26.50 27.10
N LEU A 501 -35.83 25.45 27.66
CA LEU A 501 -35.59 24.20 26.96
C LEU A 501 -36.87 23.45 26.61
N ASN A 502 -37.94 23.55 27.44
CA ASN A 502 -39.27 23.03 27.13
C ASN A 502 -39.87 23.73 25.92
N GLU A 503 -39.82 25.06 25.92
CA GLU A 503 -40.35 25.89 24.81
C GLU A 503 -39.61 25.57 23.50
N ILE A 504 -38.28 25.56 23.50
CA ILE A 504 -37.45 25.23 22.34
C ILE A 504 -37.75 23.80 21.82
N ASN A 505 -37.84 22.82 22.73
CA ASN A 505 -38.14 21.46 22.34
C ASN A 505 -39.54 21.31 21.72
N SER A 506 -40.54 21.98 22.32
CA SER A 506 -41.90 21.97 21.81
C SER A 506 -42.00 22.69 20.45
N SER A 507 -41.34 23.85 20.30
CA SER A 507 -41.27 24.57 19.02
C SER A 507 -40.62 23.74 17.91
N ASN A 508 -39.52 23.05 18.22
CA ASN A 508 -38.86 22.17 17.25
C ASN A 508 -39.71 20.96 16.84
N LEU A 509 -40.47 20.39 17.79
CA LEU A 509 -41.41 19.32 17.51
C LEU A 509 -42.56 19.82 16.62
N MET A 510 -43.18 20.97 16.97
CA MET A 510 -44.25 21.58 16.17
C MET A 510 -43.75 21.89 14.75
N HIS A 511 -42.52 22.41 14.61
CA HIS A 511 -41.95 22.66 13.29
C HIS A 511 -41.80 21.36 12.47
N LYS A 512 -41.33 20.29 13.08
CA LYS A 512 -41.24 18.99 12.41
C LYS A 512 -42.63 18.46 12.02
N ASP A 513 -43.59 18.53 12.92
CA ASP A 513 -44.97 18.10 12.66
C ASP A 513 -45.60 18.91 11.53
N PHE A 514 -45.37 20.22 11.48
CA PHE A 514 -45.81 21.10 10.38
C PHE A 514 -45.22 20.65 9.03
N LEU A 515 -43.90 20.32 8.99
CA LEU A 515 -43.28 19.81 7.76
C LEU A 515 -43.90 18.49 7.32
N ILE A 516 -44.26 17.62 8.26
CA ILE A 516 -44.92 16.34 7.98
C ILE A 516 -46.35 16.55 7.44
N GLU A 517 -47.11 17.48 8.03
CA GLU A 517 -48.46 17.83 7.57
C GLU A 517 -48.44 18.44 6.18
N GLU A 518 -47.52 19.37 5.90
CA GLU A 518 -47.34 19.97 4.59
C GLU A 518 -47.01 18.95 3.49
N MET A 519 -46.19 17.97 3.82
CA MET A 519 -45.76 16.92 2.89
C MET A 519 -46.84 15.85 2.67
N GLY A 520 -47.62 15.55 3.69
CA GLY A 520 -48.58 14.45 3.70
C GLY A 520 -48.02 13.14 4.24
N SER A 521 -48.88 12.32 4.83
CA SER A 521 -48.49 11.09 5.54
C SER A 521 -47.88 10.01 4.64
N GLU A 522 -48.33 9.91 3.38
CA GLU A 522 -47.80 8.91 2.42
C GLU A 522 -46.40 9.26 1.97
N ASP A 523 -46.11 10.50 1.63
CA ASP A 523 -44.79 10.97 1.23
C ASP A 523 -43.80 10.86 2.39
N TYR A 524 -44.22 11.23 3.60
CA TYR A 524 -43.41 11.05 4.81
C TYR A 524 -43.06 9.59 5.06
N ALA A 525 -44.02 8.67 4.92
CA ALA A 525 -43.76 7.22 5.05
C ALA A 525 -42.82 6.74 3.94
N GLY A 526 -42.92 7.30 2.72
CA GLY A 526 -41.98 7.06 1.62
C GLY A 526 -40.56 7.48 1.95
N LEU A 527 -40.39 8.70 2.50
CA LEU A 527 -39.09 9.21 2.92
C LEU A 527 -38.49 8.39 4.05
N GLN A 528 -39.26 7.95 5.05
CA GLN A 528 -38.77 7.08 6.12
C GLN A 528 -38.18 5.79 5.56
N LYS A 529 -38.77 5.21 4.51
CA LYS A 529 -38.24 3.99 3.86
C LYS A 529 -36.88 4.20 3.16
N SER A 530 -36.49 5.46 2.90
CA SER A 530 -35.17 5.77 2.34
C SER A 530 -34.02 5.63 3.35
N THR A 531 -34.31 5.54 4.64
CA THR A 531 -33.31 5.31 5.70
C THR A 531 -33.31 3.84 6.13
N ASN A 532 -32.26 3.41 6.82
CA ASN A 532 -32.25 2.10 7.47
C ASN A 532 -32.36 2.27 8.98
N LYS A 533 -33.36 1.64 9.59
CA LYS A 533 -33.67 1.74 11.02
C LYS A 533 -32.50 1.28 11.90
N LYS A 534 -31.89 0.14 11.57
CA LYS A 534 -30.79 -0.42 12.37
C LYS A 534 -29.52 0.42 12.28
N LEU A 535 -29.23 0.96 11.09
CA LEU A 535 -28.11 1.89 10.91
C LEU A 535 -28.32 3.15 11.76
N PHE A 536 -29.53 3.72 11.74
CA PHE A 536 -29.84 4.88 12.57
C PHE A 536 -29.67 4.59 14.06
N GLN A 537 -30.11 3.42 14.55
CA GLN A 537 -29.91 3.00 15.94
C GLN A 537 -28.42 2.92 16.32
N VAL A 538 -27.54 2.49 15.39
CA VAL A 538 -26.10 2.47 15.61
C VAL A 538 -25.52 3.88 15.61
N LEU A 539 -25.95 4.75 14.69
CA LEU A 539 -25.48 6.13 14.57
C LEU A 539 -25.93 7.03 15.72
N SER A 540 -27.13 6.74 16.30
CA SER A 540 -27.68 7.45 17.45
C SER A 540 -27.24 6.86 18.81
N ASP A 541 -26.54 5.73 18.82
CA ASP A 541 -26.08 5.02 20.01
C ASP A 541 -27.24 4.79 21.02
N GLU A 542 -28.41 4.36 20.49
CA GLU A 542 -29.63 4.20 21.29
C GLU A 542 -29.47 3.22 22.44
N GLN A 543 -28.66 2.16 22.23
CA GLN A 543 -28.45 1.10 23.21
C GLN A 543 -27.57 1.52 24.39
N ASN A 544 -26.89 2.65 24.29
CA ASN A 544 -26.03 3.13 25.37
C ASN A 544 -26.87 3.71 26.51
N MET A 545 -26.81 3.08 27.68
CA MET A 545 -27.50 3.55 28.89
C MET A 545 -26.89 4.83 29.47
N GLU A 546 -25.59 5.03 29.27
CA GLU A 546 -24.87 6.22 29.74
C GLU A 546 -25.02 7.34 28.72
N LYS A 547 -25.94 8.27 28.97
CA LYS A 547 -26.18 9.41 28.06
C LYS A 547 -25.24 10.59 28.30
N VAL A 548 -24.72 10.71 29.53
CA VAL A 548 -23.76 11.73 29.95
C VAL A 548 -22.64 11.05 30.73
N ARG A 549 -21.39 11.39 30.42
CA ARG A 549 -20.20 10.95 31.18
C ARG A 549 -19.45 12.16 31.70
N ILE A 550 -19.10 12.15 32.98
CA ILE A 550 -18.30 13.20 33.60
C ILE A 550 -16.84 12.79 33.60
N ARG A 551 -15.96 13.64 33.05
CA ARG A 551 -14.53 13.47 33.12
C ARG A 551 -13.81 14.81 32.90
N ASN A 552 -12.72 15.05 33.65
CA ASN A 552 -11.89 16.27 33.55
C ASN A 552 -12.74 17.55 33.62
N ASP A 553 -13.66 17.62 34.58
CA ASP A 553 -14.55 18.76 34.84
C ASP A 553 -15.45 19.14 33.65
N LYS A 554 -15.80 18.15 32.79
CA LYS A 554 -16.70 18.33 31.66
C LYS A 554 -17.79 17.26 31.63
N PHE A 555 -18.97 17.66 31.15
CA PHE A 555 -20.06 16.78 30.80
C PHE A 555 -19.92 16.35 29.34
N ILE A 556 -19.64 15.08 29.08
CA ILE A 556 -19.42 14.54 27.75
C ILE A 556 -20.72 13.87 27.29
N ARG A 557 -21.30 14.41 26.21
CA ARG A 557 -22.51 13.86 25.59
C ARG A 557 -22.21 12.53 24.92
N LYS A 558 -23.01 11.50 25.24
CA LYS A 558 -22.98 10.16 24.60
C LYS A 558 -24.26 9.85 23.81
N MET A 559 -25.29 10.64 23.98
CA MET A 559 -26.56 10.50 23.27
C MET A 559 -26.44 11.04 21.83
N ALA A 560 -26.97 10.27 20.89
CA ALA A 560 -27.14 10.64 19.49
C ALA A 560 -25.89 11.27 18.84
N PRO A 561 -24.77 10.53 18.71
CA PRO A 561 -23.52 11.02 18.13
C PRO A 561 -23.71 11.68 16.75
N ILE A 562 -24.61 11.15 15.92
CA ILE A 562 -24.88 11.68 14.57
C ILE A 562 -25.39 13.12 14.57
N TYR A 563 -25.97 13.61 15.66
CA TYR A 563 -26.47 14.97 15.79
C TYR A 563 -25.55 15.89 16.61
N ASN A 564 -24.45 15.35 17.15
CA ASN A 564 -23.50 16.11 17.94
C ASN A 564 -22.41 16.73 17.05
N LEU A 565 -22.16 18.03 17.22
CA LEU A 565 -21.12 18.75 16.49
C LEU A 565 -19.78 18.65 17.21
N PRO A 566 -18.67 18.40 16.50
CA PRO A 566 -17.35 18.31 17.11
C PRO A 566 -16.80 19.69 17.50
N GLU A 567 -16.23 19.80 18.70
CA GLU A 567 -15.61 21.03 19.18
C GLU A 567 -14.13 21.17 18.77
N HIS A 568 -13.43 20.06 18.56
CA HIS A 568 -11.99 20.05 18.32
C HIS A 568 -11.61 20.63 16.95
N ARG A 569 -10.75 21.68 16.93
CA ARG A 569 -10.37 22.45 15.74
C ARG A 569 -9.53 21.71 14.70
N PHE A 570 -8.98 20.52 15.02
CA PHE A 570 -8.09 19.76 14.14
C PHE A 570 -8.69 18.41 13.73
N GLY A 571 -9.99 18.35 13.50
CA GLY A 571 -10.68 17.20 12.91
C GLY A 571 -10.92 16.01 13.83
N ARG A 572 -10.45 16.01 15.11
CA ARG A 572 -10.79 14.95 16.06
C ARG A 572 -12.25 15.08 16.49
N SER A 573 -12.92 13.95 16.64
CA SER A 573 -14.32 13.91 17.04
C SER A 573 -14.66 12.59 17.71
N HIS A 574 -15.86 12.48 18.26
CA HIS A 574 -16.47 11.21 18.57
C HIS A 574 -16.77 10.42 17.29
N LEU A 575 -17.03 9.12 17.41
CA LEU A 575 -17.41 8.27 16.29
C LEU A 575 -18.79 8.67 15.77
N PHE A 576 -18.99 8.63 14.44
CA PHE A 576 -20.23 8.99 13.73
C PHE A 576 -20.63 10.47 13.79
N ALA A 577 -19.70 11.37 14.03
CA ALA A 577 -19.98 12.80 13.86
C ALA A 577 -20.35 13.09 12.39
N PRO A 578 -21.39 13.93 12.13
CA PRO A 578 -21.85 14.22 10.77
C PRO A 578 -20.85 15.06 9.98
N VAL A 579 -20.13 15.91 10.69
CA VAL A 579 -19.11 16.82 10.15
C VAL A 579 -17.83 16.74 11.00
N LYS A 580 -16.73 17.18 10.43
CA LYS A 580 -15.45 17.39 11.13
C LYS A 580 -15.08 18.85 11.08
N ARG A 581 -14.49 19.35 12.15
CA ARG A 581 -14.11 20.77 12.25
C ARG A 581 -12.62 20.95 11.94
N LEU A 582 -12.31 21.81 10.96
CA LEU A 582 -10.92 22.19 10.65
C LEU A 582 -10.80 23.73 10.76
N GLY A 583 -10.18 24.19 11.84
CA GLY A 583 -10.24 25.60 12.20
C GLY A 583 -11.68 26.04 12.50
N ASP A 584 -12.20 26.96 11.74
CA ASP A 584 -13.58 27.46 11.88
C ASP A 584 -14.54 26.87 10.81
N THR A 585 -14.02 26.02 9.91
CA THR A 585 -14.83 25.38 8.85
C THR A 585 -15.33 24.00 9.28
N LEU A 586 -16.59 23.70 8.93
CA LEU A 586 -17.20 22.39 9.09
C LEU A 586 -17.18 21.66 7.75
N ILE A 587 -16.54 20.50 7.72
CA ILE A 587 -16.37 19.67 6.52
C ILE A 587 -17.19 18.40 6.70
N PRO A 588 -18.03 17.98 5.72
CA PRO A 588 -18.75 16.71 5.77
C PRO A 588 -17.81 15.53 6.05
N THR A 589 -18.22 14.61 6.92
CA THR A 589 -17.38 13.52 7.40
C THR A 589 -16.84 12.65 6.26
N TYR A 590 -17.63 12.42 5.19
CA TYR A 590 -17.14 11.60 4.08
C TYR A 590 -15.97 12.24 3.34
N LEU A 591 -16.00 13.57 3.12
CA LEU A 591 -14.91 14.30 2.47
C LEU A 591 -13.66 14.33 3.35
N PHE A 592 -13.82 14.67 4.62
CA PHE A 592 -12.71 14.75 5.56
C PHE A 592 -12.02 13.39 5.72
N ASN A 593 -12.79 12.33 5.95
CA ASN A 593 -12.25 10.99 6.16
C ASN A 593 -11.57 10.46 4.88
N THR A 594 -12.16 10.70 3.71
CA THR A 594 -11.53 10.35 2.43
C THR A 594 -10.21 11.10 2.23
N LEU A 595 -10.14 12.38 2.60
CA LEU A 595 -8.89 13.14 2.56
C LEU A 595 -7.81 12.54 3.47
N ILE A 596 -8.17 12.13 4.69
CA ILE A 596 -7.23 11.46 5.61
C ILE A 596 -6.69 10.16 4.99
N ILE A 597 -7.54 9.35 4.35
CA ILE A 597 -7.11 8.13 3.65
C ILE A 597 -6.08 8.44 2.56
N TRP A 598 -6.30 9.52 1.78
CA TRP A 598 -5.34 9.94 0.77
C TRP A 598 -4.03 10.48 1.36
N ILE A 599 -4.08 11.19 2.48
CA ILE A 599 -2.86 11.63 3.20
C ILE A 599 -2.06 10.42 3.68
N MET A 600 -2.71 9.42 4.29
CA MET A 600 -2.06 8.16 4.68
C MET A 600 -1.43 7.46 3.47
N SER A 601 -2.13 7.45 2.33
CA SER A 601 -1.65 6.88 1.07
C SER A 601 -0.40 7.57 0.55
N VAL A 602 -0.36 8.90 0.56
CA VAL A 602 0.80 9.70 0.14
C VAL A 602 2.01 9.45 1.04
N ILE A 603 1.81 9.35 2.35
CA ILE A 603 2.90 9.04 3.30
C ILE A 603 3.49 7.66 3.01
N MET A 604 2.65 6.64 2.79
CA MET A 604 3.10 5.29 2.44
C MET A 604 3.80 5.26 1.08
N LEU A 605 3.30 5.99 0.10
CA LEU A 605 3.92 6.10 -1.22
C LEU A 605 5.30 6.77 -1.15
N ALA A 606 5.44 7.84 -0.37
CA ALA A 606 6.72 8.49 -0.13
C ALA A 606 7.74 7.53 0.52
N PHE A 607 7.29 6.67 1.43
CA PHE A 607 8.13 5.61 2.01
C PHE A 607 8.61 4.61 0.94
N ILE A 608 7.74 4.15 0.04
CA ILE A 608 8.10 3.24 -1.07
C ILE A 608 9.18 3.87 -1.96
N ILE A 609 9.00 5.13 -2.36
CA ILE A 609 9.90 5.82 -3.28
C ILE A 609 11.28 6.05 -2.64
N ARG A 610 11.34 6.41 -1.35
CA ARG A 610 12.60 6.65 -0.64
C ARG A 610 13.39 5.38 -0.40
N LYS A 611 12.74 4.31 -0.03
CA LYS A 611 13.37 3.02 0.28
C LYS A 611 13.40 2.15 -0.97
N LYS A 612 14.32 2.46 -1.91
CA LYS A 612 14.55 1.58 -3.07
C LYS A 612 14.75 0.14 -2.57
N PRO A 613 14.16 -0.88 -3.21
CA PRO A 613 14.40 -2.25 -2.82
C PRO A 613 15.91 -2.53 -2.91
N LYS A 614 16.48 -3.20 -1.90
CA LYS A 614 17.84 -3.76 -2.00
C LYS A 614 17.75 -4.85 -3.08
N ILE A 615 18.07 -4.45 -4.29
CA ILE A 615 17.99 -5.28 -5.50
C ILE A 615 19.24 -6.13 -5.60
#